data_a56bd72c8ceb02c9c91dee335b86df07
#
_entry.id   a56bd72c8ceb02c9c91dee335b86df07
#
_cell.length_a   1.000
_cell.length_b   1.000
_cell.length_c   1.000
_cell.angle_alpha   90.00
_cell.angle_beta   90.00
_cell.angle_gamma   90.00
#
_symmetry.space_group_name_H-M   'P 1'
#
loop_
_entity.id
_entity.type
_entity.pdbx_description
1 polymer ?
#
loop_
_entity_poly.entity_id
_entity_poly.type
_entity_poly.pdbx_seq_one_letter_code
_entity_poly.pdbx_strand_id
1 'polypeptide(L)'
;LGVESVETEMSFAVSLENPDIEWAGSNLATVFGQKRNLVRRRFWSMLSDILRFNRESMGWLATHPDKQRSLRDFLREGRYSSAFSDWYLLPMAAAIWSCPTGQMLDMPLATFIRFCQNHGLLQVFDRPLWRTVRGGGREYVRKIAEQLQDVRLACPVSAVTREAAGLRVTHAGGSEHFDQV
;
A
#
# COMPACT_ATOMS: atom_id res chain seq x y z
N LEU A 1 -19.72 -13.20 -6.55
CA LEU A 1 -20.22 -13.13 -5.16
C LEU A 1 -21.45 -12.21 -5.02
N GLY A 2 -21.71 -11.27 -5.97
CA GLY A 2 -22.84 -10.34 -5.88
C GLY A 2 -22.76 -9.43 -4.64
N VAL A 3 -21.58 -8.98 -4.26
CA VAL A 3 -21.35 -8.08 -3.13
C VAL A 3 -21.55 -6.65 -3.58
N GLU A 4 -22.40 -5.90 -2.87
CA GLU A 4 -22.64 -4.50 -3.18
C GLU A 4 -21.46 -3.63 -2.75
N SER A 5 -21.05 -2.71 -3.62
CA SER A 5 -20.02 -1.74 -3.34
C SER A 5 -20.52 -0.32 -3.53
N VAL A 6 -19.99 0.61 -2.77
CA VAL A 6 -20.30 2.04 -2.85
C VAL A 6 -19.05 2.84 -3.17
N GLU A 7 -19.22 3.97 -3.83
CA GLU A 7 -18.14 4.90 -4.10
C GLU A 7 -17.56 5.46 -2.81
N THR A 8 -16.26 5.63 -2.79
CA THR A 8 -15.52 6.19 -1.66
C THR A 8 -14.31 7.00 -2.16
N GLU A 9 -13.76 7.82 -1.31
CA GLU A 9 -12.52 8.53 -1.56
C GLU A 9 -11.37 7.87 -0.80
N MET A 10 -10.26 7.65 -1.49
CA MET A 10 -9.00 7.34 -0.84
C MET A 10 -8.21 8.64 -0.70
N SER A 11 -8.27 9.24 0.47
CA SER A 11 -7.52 10.44 0.82
C SER A 11 -6.31 10.09 1.68
N PHE A 12 -5.26 10.88 1.56
CA PHE A 12 -4.08 10.82 2.38
C PHE A 12 -3.80 12.21 2.94
N ALA A 13 -3.65 12.28 4.26
CA ALA A 13 -3.33 13.49 4.97
C ALA A 13 -2.14 13.25 5.90
N VAL A 14 -1.35 14.29 6.12
CA VAL A 14 -0.21 14.28 7.04
C VAL A 14 -0.37 15.43 8.02
N SER A 15 -0.20 15.11 9.30
CA SER A 15 -0.08 16.07 10.38
C SER A 15 1.16 15.73 11.20
N LEU A 16 2.11 16.65 11.29
CA LEU A 16 3.36 16.52 12.06
C LEU A 16 3.47 17.71 13.03
N GLU A 17 3.89 17.41 14.25
CA GLU A 17 4.13 18.46 15.26
C GLU A 17 5.49 19.15 15.06
N ASN A 18 6.50 18.39 14.63
CA ASN A 18 7.84 18.92 14.43
C ASN A 18 8.48 18.39 13.11
N PRO A 19 8.63 19.22 12.09
CA PRO A 19 8.08 20.59 12.00
C PRO A 19 6.56 20.58 11.94
N ASP A 20 5.91 21.63 12.45
CA ASP A 20 4.48 21.79 12.36
C ASP A 20 4.06 21.91 10.87
N ILE A 21 3.60 20.79 10.31
CA ILE A 21 3.15 20.63 8.93
C ILE A 21 1.85 19.87 8.89
N GLU A 22 0.88 20.43 8.17
CA GLU A 22 -0.39 19.81 7.94
C GLU A 22 -0.82 20.03 6.47
N TRP A 23 -1.21 18.96 5.80
CA TRP A 23 -1.66 19.00 4.42
C TRP A 23 -2.37 17.71 4.03
N ALA A 24 -3.21 17.76 2.97
CA ALA A 24 -3.84 16.58 2.40
C ALA A 24 -3.80 16.62 0.87
N GLY A 25 -3.70 15.46 0.25
CA GLY A 25 -3.52 15.30 -1.19
C GLY A 25 -4.80 15.24 -2.02
N SER A 26 -5.96 15.70 -1.49
CA SER A 26 -7.25 15.58 -2.18
C SER A 26 -7.41 16.63 -3.29
N ASN A 27 -7.02 17.88 -3.02
CA ASN A 27 -7.10 19.01 -3.97
C ASN A 27 -6.16 20.13 -3.55
N LEU A 28 -6.02 21.18 -4.38
CA LEU A 28 -5.13 22.30 -4.09
C LEU A 28 -5.50 23.05 -2.79
N ALA A 29 -6.78 23.13 -2.43
CA ALA A 29 -7.19 23.79 -1.20
C ALA A 29 -6.71 23.03 0.02
N THR A 30 -6.75 21.70 -0.01
CA THR A 30 -6.29 20.83 1.10
C THR A 30 -4.76 20.71 1.13
N VAL A 31 -4.09 20.74 -0.03
CA VAL A 31 -2.62 20.79 -0.09
C VAL A 31 -2.09 22.06 0.60
N PHE A 32 -2.77 23.18 0.43
CA PHE A 32 -2.42 24.47 1.05
C PHE A 32 -3.37 24.86 2.20
N GLY A 33 -4.04 23.90 2.83
CA GLY A 33 -4.90 24.12 3.99
C GLY A 33 -4.18 24.89 5.10
N GLN A 34 -2.93 24.54 5.36
CA GLN A 34 -2.04 25.32 6.18
C GLN A 34 -1.35 26.42 5.31
N LYS A 35 -1.89 27.65 5.32
CA LYS A 35 -1.46 28.74 4.43
C LYS A 35 0.04 29.05 4.46
N ARG A 36 0.72 28.83 5.60
CA ARG A 36 2.18 29.03 5.70
C ARG A 36 2.99 28.09 4.80
N ASN A 37 2.40 26.99 4.32
CA ASN A 37 3.06 26.11 3.37
C ASN A 37 3.30 26.77 2.01
N LEU A 38 2.53 27.81 1.65
CA LEU A 38 2.74 28.60 0.43
C LEU A 38 4.12 29.28 0.37
N VAL A 39 4.68 29.68 1.52
CA VAL A 39 5.97 30.37 1.60
C VAL A 39 7.12 29.46 2.03
N ARG A 40 6.85 28.19 2.29
CA ARG A 40 7.88 27.22 2.70
C ARG A 40 8.58 26.60 1.50
N ARG A 41 9.84 26.94 1.28
CA ARG A 41 10.65 26.36 0.17
C ARG A 41 10.72 24.83 0.22
N ARG A 42 10.86 24.26 1.41
CA ARG A 42 10.89 22.79 1.60
C ARG A 42 9.57 22.12 1.22
N PHE A 43 8.43 22.79 1.40
CA PHE A 43 7.13 22.27 0.97
C PHE A 43 7.02 22.22 -0.55
N TRP A 44 7.48 23.24 -1.25
CA TRP A 44 7.57 23.25 -2.71
C TRP A 44 8.55 22.22 -3.25
N SER A 45 9.69 21.99 -2.56
CA SER A 45 10.62 20.90 -2.88
C SER A 45 9.93 19.55 -2.79
N MET A 46 9.13 19.29 -1.73
CA MET A 46 8.33 18.08 -1.60
C MET A 46 7.36 17.90 -2.77
N LEU A 47 6.59 18.95 -3.13
CA LEU A 47 5.63 18.87 -4.24
C LEU A 47 6.32 18.59 -5.59
N SER A 48 7.45 19.26 -5.84
CA SER A 48 8.28 19.02 -7.03
C SER A 48 8.79 17.58 -7.09
N ASP A 49 9.25 17.06 -5.95
CA ASP A 49 9.75 15.70 -5.84
C ASP A 49 8.65 14.65 -5.98
N ILE A 50 7.41 14.92 -5.56
CA ILE A 50 6.26 14.05 -5.83
C ILE A 50 6.07 13.85 -7.34
N LEU A 51 6.03 14.95 -8.09
CA LEU A 51 5.85 14.88 -9.56
C LEU A 51 7.02 14.19 -10.24
N ARG A 52 8.25 14.48 -9.78
CA ARG A 52 9.46 13.85 -10.27
C ARG A 52 9.50 12.36 -9.99
N PHE A 53 9.17 11.94 -8.76
CA PHE A 53 9.12 10.54 -8.35
C PHE A 53 8.11 9.76 -9.19
N ASN A 54 6.91 10.30 -9.38
CA ASN A 54 5.86 9.64 -10.16
C ASN A 54 6.35 9.35 -11.60
N ARG A 55 7.06 10.29 -12.22
CA ARG A 55 7.60 10.12 -13.57
C ARG A 55 8.79 9.15 -13.60
N GLU A 56 9.77 9.36 -12.72
CA GLU A 56 11.04 8.61 -12.73
C GLU A 56 10.85 7.15 -12.30
N SER A 57 9.98 6.89 -11.32
CA SER A 57 9.68 5.53 -10.86
C SER A 57 9.05 4.68 -11.94
N MET A 58 8.12 5.23 -12.73
CA MET A 58 7.50 4.52 -13.83
C MET A 58 8.51 4.20 -14.94
N GLY A 59 9.36 5.17 -15.31
CA GLY A 59 10.44 4.97 -16.27
C GLY A 59 11.46 3.92 -15.80
N TRP A 60 11.81 3.96 -14.51
CA TRP A 60 12.73 2.97 -13.94
C TRP A 60 12.17 1.56 -13.98
N LEU A 61 10.91 1.37 -13.60
CA LEU A 61 10.27 0.05 -13.61
C LEU A 61 10.20 -0.55 -15.02
N ALA A 62 9.94 0.28 -16.03
CA ALA A 62 9.86 -0.16 -17.42
C ALA A 62 11.23 -0.68 -17.94
N THR A 63 12.34 -0.10 -17.47
CA THR A 63 13.69 -0.42 -17.94
C THR A 63 14.42 -1.43 -17.06
N HIS A 64 13.99 -1.63 -15.81
CA HIS A 64 14.67 -2.48 -14.81
C HIS A 64 13.66 -3.33 -14.00
N PRO A 65 12.84 -4.19 -14.64
CA PRO A 65 11.76 -4.89 -13.96
C PRO A 65 12.22 -5.85 -12.86
N ASP A 66 13.43 -6.41 -13.01
CA ASP A 66 13.98 -7.46 -12.15
C ASP A 66 15.15 -6.99 -11.28
N LYS A 67 15.51 -5.71 -11.32
CA LYS A 67 16.65 -5.20 -10.58
C LYS A 67 16.32 -5.09 -9.10
N GLN A 68 17.09 -5.78 -8.27
CA GLN A 68 17.03 -5.62 -6.82
C GLN A 68 17.68 -4.28 -6.44
N ARG A 69 16.84 -3.34 -6.02
CA ARG A 69 17.23 -2.02 -5.54
C ARG A 69 16.27 -1.62 -4.42
N SER A 70 16.81 -1.03 -3.36
CA SER A 70 15.98 -0.54 -2.27
C SER A 70 15.36 0.82 -2.60
N LEU A 71 14.25 1.15 -1.96
CA LEU A 71 13.67 2.48 -2.01
C LEU A 71 14.69 3.54 -1.52
N ARG A 72 15.45 3.22 -0.48
CA ARG A 72 16.56 4.04 0.06
C ARG A 72 17.56 4.45 -1.01
N ASP A 73 18.07 3.48 -1.77
CA ASP A 73 19.08 3.74 -2.78
C ASP A 73 18.53 4.60 -3.92
N PHE A 74 17.30 4.36 -4.33
CA PHE A 74 16.64 5.17 -5.35
C PHE A 74 16.50 6.62 -4.91
N LEU A 75 16.04 6.85 -3.69
CA LEU A 75 15.88 8.21 -3.16
C LEU A 75 17.22 8.94 -2.99
N ARG A 76 18.24 8.25 -2.50
CA ARG A 76 19.58 8.78 -2.29
C ARG A 76 20.23 9.18 -3.61
N GLU A 77 20.27 8.27 -4.57
CA GLU A 77 20.91 8.49 -5.87
C GLU A 77 20.15 9.53 -6.71
N GLY A 78 18.82 9.53 -6.63
CA GLY A 78 17.97 10.55 -7.23
C GLY A 78 18.03 11.90 -6.50
N ARG A 79 18.76 12.01 -5.37
CA ARG A 79 18.85 13.23 -4.54
C ARG A 79 17.48 13.82 -4.21
N TYR A 80 16.56 12.98 -3.80
CA TYR A 80 15.26 13.40 -3.33
C TYR A 80 15.38 14.15 -2.00
N SER A 81 14.56 15.20 -1.82
CA SER A 81 14.60 15.99 -0.60
C SER A 81 14.12 15.20 0.63
N SER A 82 14.67 15.53 1.81
CA SER A 82 14.16 15.00 3.06
C SER A 82 12.69 15.36 3.29
N ALA A 83 12.24 16.53 2.80
CA ALA A 83 10.84 16.91 2.87
C ALA A 83 9.93 15.94 2.09
N PHE A 84 10.36 15.48 0.92
CA PHE A 84 9.63 14.45 0.16
C PHE A 84 9.58 13.12 0.92
N SER A 85 10.71 12.67 1.46
CA SER A 85 10.76 11.41 2.21
C SER A 85 9.94 11.49 3.50
N ASP A 86 10.17 12.53 4.33
CA ASP A 86 9.68 12.57 5.71
C ASP A 86 8.22 13.06 5.81
N TRP A 87 7.77 13.90 4.86
CA TRP A 87 6.46 14.54 4.92
C TRP A 87 5.44 13.97 3.93
N TYR A 88 5.87 13.09 3.04
CA TYR A 88 4.99 12.45 2.06
C TYR A 88 5.21 10.95 1.96
N LEU A 89 6.38 10.52 1.43
CA LEU A 89 6.57 9.14 0.96
C LEU A 89 6.53 8.13 2.10
N LEU A 90 7.32 8.35 3.15
CA LEU A 90 7.41 7.42 4.28
C LEU A 90 6.15 7.38 5.14
N PRO A 91 5.50 8.49 5.49
CA PRO A 91 4.21 8.44 6.16
C PRO A 91 3.13 7.72 5.36
N MET A 92 3.04 7.97 4.05
CA MET A 92 2.10 7.28 3.17
C MET A 92 2.38 5.77 3.13
N ALA A 93 3.62 5.39 2.91
CA ALA A 93 4.02 3.99 2.86
C ALA A 93 3.77 3.29 4.20
N ALA A 94 4.16 3.89 5.31
CA ALA A 94 3.94 3.35 6.64
C ALA A 94 2.45 3.15 6.96
N ALA A 95 1.59 4.08 6.56
CA ALA A 95 0.14 3.96 6.71
C ALA A 95 -0.43 2.79 5.90
N ILE A 96 0.05 2.59 4.66
CA ILE A 96 -0.40 1.50 3.78
C ILE A 96 0.03 0.14 4.33
N TRP A 97 1.28 -0.01 4.72
CA TRP A 97 1.83 -1.29 5.21
C TRP A 97 1.76 -1.48 6.72
N SER A 98 1.22 -0.51 7.47
CA SER A 98 1.11 -0.56 8.94
C SER A 98 2.43 -0.93 9.62
N CYS A 99 3.53 -0.36 9.15
CA CYS A 99 4.86 -0.63 9.65
C CYS A 99 5.67 0.67 9.92
N PRO A 100 6.72 0.61 10.74
CA PRO A 100 7.58 1.77 10.99
C PRO A 100 8.20 2.33 9.73
N THR A 101 8.26 3.66 9.61
CA THR A 101 8.77 4.37 8.43
C THR A 101 10.19 3.97 8.02
N GLY A 102 11.06 3.65 9.00
CA GLY A 102 12.44 3.22 8.73
C GLY A 102 12.54 1.90 7.94
N GLN A 103 11.60 0.98 8.15
CA GLN A 103 11.57 -0.30 7.43
C GLN A 103 11.16 -0.14 5.97
N MET A 104 10.38 0.90 5.65
CA MET A 104 9.95 1.17 4.28
C MET A 104 11.10 1.50 3.34
N LEU A 105 12.18 2.09 3.86
CA LEU A 105 13.36 2.43 3.07
C LEU A 105 14.10 1.20 2.51
N ASP A 106 14.00 0.08 3.19
CA ASP A 106 14.67 -1.17 2.79
C ASP A 106 13.78 -2.04 1.88
N MET A 107 12.56 -1.60 1.61
CA MET A 107 11.63 -2.27 0.71
C MET A 107 12.19 -2.32 -0.72
N PRO A 108 12.04 -3.45 -1.43
CA PRO A 108 12.39 -3.54 -2.85
C PRO A 108 11.63 -2.51 -3.68
N LEU A 109 12.35 -1.67 -4.40
CA LEU A 109 11.78 -0.56 -5.18
C LEU A 109 10.72 -1.03 -6.19
N ALA A 110 10.99 -2.12 -6.90
CA ALA A 110 10.04 -2.67 -7.88
C ALA A 110 8.70 -3.05 -7.25
N THR A 111 8.72 -3.65 -6.05
CA THR A 111 7.52 -4.01 -5.30
C THR A 111 6.73 -2.75 -4.90
N PHE A 112 7.43 -1.75 -4.38
CA PHE A 112 6.83 -0.48 -4.00
C PHE A 112 6.16 0.23 -5.20
N ILE A 113 6.88 0.35 -6.32
CA ILE A 113 6.37 1.04 -7.51
C ILE A 113 5.18 0.28 -8.12
N ARG A 114 5.27 -1.06 -8.26
CA ARG A 114 4.15 -1.89 -8.77
C ARG A 114 2.90 -1.73 -7.91
N PHE A 115 3.06 -1.74 -6.60
CA PHE A 115 1.94 -1.49 -5.70
C PHE A 115 1.33 -0.10 -5.94
N CYS A 116 2.15 0.95 -5.94
CA CYS A 116 1.68 2.32 -6.18
C CYS A 116 1.01 2.46 -7.55
N GLN A 117 1.54 1.82 -8.59
CA GLN A 117 0.95 1.79 -9.93
C GLN A 117 -0.42 1.12 -9.94
N ASN A 118 -0.53 -0.08 -9.35
CA ASN A 118 -1.77 -0.85 -9.31
C ASN A 118 -2.90 -0.14 -8.55
N HIS A 119 -2.53 0.73 -7.61
CA HIS A 119 -3.47 1.50 -6.79
C HIS A 119 -3.65 2.96 -7.26
N GLY A 120 -3.08 3.33 -8.42
CA GLY A 120 -3.20 4.69 -8.97
C GLY A 120 -2.55 5.78 -8.13
N LEU A 121 -1.61 5.44 -7.23
CA LEU A 121 -0.97 6.38 -6.30
C LEU A 121 0.09 7.26 -6.97
N LEU A 122 0.55 6.87 -8.16
CA LEU A 122 1.51 7.66 -8.96
C LEU A 122 0.81 8.63 -9.93
N GLN A 123 -0.52 8.72 -9.87
CA GLN A 123 -1.32 9.59 -10.72
C GLN A 123 -1.76 10.82 -9.93
N VAL A 124 -1.61 12.00 -10.52
CA VAL A 124 -2.13 13.26 -9.97
C VAL A 124 -3.54 13.53 -10.51
N PHE A 125 -3.77 13.20 -11.77
CA PHE A 125 -5.04 13.33 -12.48
C PHE A 125 -5.57 11.94 -12.89
N ASP A 126 -6.84 11.86 -13.22
CA ASP A 126 -7.52 10.63 -13.67
C ASP A 126 -7.34 9.44 -12.72
N ARG A 127 -7.40 9.72 -11.42
CA ARG A 127 -7.30 8.69 -10.39
C ARG A 127 -8.45 7.70 -10.51
N PRO A 128 -8.21 6.40 -10.26
CA PRO A 128 -9.27 5.40 -10.29
C PRO A 128 -10.36 5.73 -9.25
N LEU A 129 -11.60 5.50 -9.64
CA LEU A 129 -12.73 5.61 -8.72
C LEU A 129 -12.63 4.50 -7.68
N TRP A 130 -12.42 4.88 -6.43
CA TRP A 130 -12.35 3.93 -5.34
C TRP A 130 -13.75 3.50 -4.91
N ARG A 131 -13.86 2.24 -4.55
CA ARG A 131 -15.10 1.65 -4.05
C ARG A 131 -14.82 0.85 -2.79
N THR A 132 -15.76 0.85 -1.87
CA THR A 132 -15.70 0.01 -0.67
C THR A 132 -16.92 -0.90 -0.60
N VAL A 133 -16.79 -2.02 0.10
CA VAL A 133 -17.91 -2.96 0.28
C VAL A 133 -18.92 -2.36 1.26
N ARG A 134 -20.20 -2.29 0.84
CA ARG A 134 -21.29 -1.89 1.74
C ARG A 134 -21.39 -2.87 2.91
N GLY A 135 -21.33 -2.39 4.12
CA GLY A 135 -21.34 -3.21 5.34
C GLY A 135 -19.96 -3.75 5.75
N GLY A 136 -18.89 -3.45 4.97
CA GLY A 136 -17.51 -3.84 5.27
C GLY A 136 -17.11 -5.21 4.75
N GLY A 137 -15.85 -5.57 4.95
CA GLY A 137 -15.24 -6.81 4.41
C GLY A 137 -15.95 -8.11 4.86
N ARG A 138 -16.58 -8.11 6.01
CA ARG A 138 -17.36 -9.26 6.50
C ARG A 138 -18.43 -9.76 5.52
N GLU A 139 -18.98 -8.89 4.68
CA GLU A 139 -20.04 -9.24 3.73
C GLU A 139 -19.54 -10.20 2.64
N TYR A 140 -18.35 -9.96 2.08
CA TYR A 140 -17.80 -10.92 1.12
C TYR A 140 -17.29 -12.20 1.79
N VAL A 141 -16.76 -12.11 3.03
CA VAL A 141 -16.35 -13.28 3.79
C VAL A 141 -17.55 -14.20 4.08
N ARG A 142 -18.67 -13.61 4.54
CA ARG A 142 -19.92 -14.34 4.75
C ARG A 142 -20.39 -15.07 3.50
N LYS A 143 -20.44 -14.36 2.36
CA LYS A 143 -20.88 -14.94 1.09
C LYS A 143 -19.90 -15.99 0.54
N ILE A 144 -18.62 -15.90 0.83
CA ILE A 144 -17.66 -16.97 0.50
C ILE A 144 -17.93 -18.17 1.38
N ALA A 145 -18.05 -17.97 2.70
CA ALA A 145 -18.30 -19.05 3.65
C ALA A 145 -19.60 -19.84 3.35
N GLU A 146 -20.65 -19.14 2.88
CA GLU A 146 -21.92 -19.77 2.46
C GLU A 146 -21.76 -20.70 1.23
N GLN A 147 -20.73 -20.52 0.42
CA GLN A 147 -20.45 -21.34 -0.76
C GLN A 147 -19.51 -22.52 -0.46
N LEU A 148 -18.85 -22.50 0.68
CA LEU A 148 -17.95 -23.57 1.08
C LEU A 148 -18.76 -24.70 1.78
N GLN A 149 -18.42 -25.95 1.45
CA GLN A 149 -19.11 -27.11 2.01
C GLN A 149 -18.69 -27.41 3.46
N ASP A 150 -17.43 -27.11 3.81
CA ASP A 150 -16.88 -27.37 5.14
C ASP A 150 -16.04 -26.17 5.59
N VAL A 151 -16.51 -25.46 6.60
CA VAL A 151 -15.82 -24.35 7.24
C VAL A 151 -15.67 -24.66 8.72
N ARG A 152 -14.45 -24.90 9.16
CA ARG A 152 -14.14 -25.25 10.55
C ARG A 152 -13.53 -24.06 11.27
N LEU A 153 -14.26 -23.52 12.22
CA LEU A 153 -13.78 -22.49 13.11
C LEU A 153 -13.09 -23.08 14.33
N ALA A 154 -12.22 -22.32 14.96
CA ALA A 154 -11.42 -22.75 16.13
C ALA A 154 -10.64 -24.06 15.89
N CYS A 155 -10.22 -24.30 14.64
CA CYS A 155 -9.49 -25.49 14.21
C CYS A 155 -8.09 -25.07 13.69
N PRO A 156 -7.14 -24.73 14.57
CA PRO A 156 -5.83 -24.26 14.15
C PRO A 156 -5.05 -25.40 13.46
N VAL A 157 -4.45 -25.06 12.32
CA VAL A 157 -3.53 -25.95 11.61
C VAL A 157 -2.19 -25.91 12.33
N SER A 158 -1.68 -27.09 12.73
CA SER A 158 -0.39 -27.25 13.42
C SER A 158 0.75 -27.63 12.48
N ALA A 159 0.45 -28.29 11.37
CA ALA A 159 1.45 -28.67 10.38
C ALA A 159 0.82 -28.85 8.98
N VAL A 160 1.62 -28.54 7.95
CA VAL A 160 1.35 -28.90 6.56
C VAL A 160 2.56 -29.64 6.02
N THR A 161 2.40 -30.91 5.63
CA THR A 161 3.49 -31.74 5.15
C THR A 161 3.22 -32.16 3.71
N ARG A 162 4.21 -31.97 2.83
CA ARG A 162 4.12 -32.43 1.45
C ARG A 162 4.33 -33.94 1.39
N GLU A 163 3.46 -34.64 0.71
CA GLU A 163 3.52 -36.08 0.46
C GLU A 163 3.58 -36.35 -1.06
N ALA A 164 3.81 -37.60 -1.44
CA ALA A 164 3.96 -37.95 -2.86
C ALA A 164 2.67 -37.67 -3.69
N ALA A 165 1.50 -37.73 -3.07
CA ALA A 165 0.20 -37.59 -3.71
C ALA A 165 -0.58 -36.35 -3.20
N GLY A 166 0.09 -35.32 -2.68
CA GLY A 166 -0.59 -34.12 -2.23
C GLY A 166 0.00 -33.55 -0.93
N LEU A 167 -0.86 -33.08 -0.06
CA LEU A 167 -0.50 -32.43 1.19
C LEU A 167 -1.28 -33.01 2.35
N ARG A 168 -0.60 -33.31 3.45
CA ARG A 168 -1.22 -33.65 4.72
C ARG A 168 -1.33 -32.42 5.59
N VAL A 169 -2.54 -32.09 6.00
CA VAL A 169 -2.83 -30.98 6.92
C VAL A 169 -3.17 -31.58 8.28
N THR A 170 -2.41 -31.22 9.32
CA THR A 170 -2.63 -31.63 10.70
C THR A 170 -3.26 -30.49 11.49
N HIS A 171 -4.34 -30.76 12.19
CA HIS A 171 -5.11 -29.81 12.99
C HIS A 171 -5.58 -30.44 14.29
N ALA A 172 -6.27 -29.68 15.14
CA ALA A 172 -6.71 -30.16 16.46
C ALA A 172 -7.62 -31.39 16.43
N GLY A 173 -8.35 -31.63 15.33
CA GLY A 173 -9.23 -32.78 15.14
C GLY A 173 -8.58 -34.01 14.48
N GLY A 174 -7.27 -33.94 14.12
CA GLY A 174 -6.56 -35.01 13.44
C GLY A 174 -5.75 -34.56 12.23
N SER A 175 -5.58 -35.44 11.24
CA SER A 175 -4.89 -35.11 9.99
C SER A 175 -5.76 -35.50 8.80
N GLU A 176 -5.75 -34.65 7.78
CA GLU A 176 -6.46 -34.86 6.52
C GLU A 176 -5.54 -34.71 5.33
N HIS A 177 -5.87 -35.40 4.24
CA HIS A 177 -5.09 -35.32 3.00
C HIS A 177 -5.83 -34.47 1.97
N PHE A 178 -5.07 -33.60 1.27
CA PHE A 178 -5.57 -32.72 0.23
C PHE A 178 -4.67 -32.82 -1.01
N ASP A 179 -5.26 -32.80 -2.19
CA ASP A 179 -4.52 -32.80 -3.46
C ASP A 179 -3.77 -31.49 -3.67
N GLN A 180 -4.35 -30.36 -3.18
CA GLN A 180 -3.79 -29.02 -3.25
C GLN A 180 -4.12 -28.22 -1.99
N VAL A 181 -3.27 -27.27 -1.65
CA VAL A 181 -3.45 -26.26 -0.59
C VAL A 181 -3.01 -24.90 -1.09
#